data_db89b3dbe5014e0e692712c7f521aa9c
#
_entry.id   db89b3dbe5014e0e692712c7f521aa9c
#
_cell.length_a   1.000
_cell.length_b   1.000
_cell.length_c   1.000
_cell.angle_alpha   90.00
_cell.angle_beta   90.00
_cell.angle_gamma   90.00
#
_symmetry.space_group_name_H-M   'P 1'
#
loop_
_entity.id
_entity.type
_entity.pdbx_description
1 polymer ?
#
loop_
_entity_poly.entity_id
_entity_poly.type
_entity_poly.pdbx_seq_one_letter_code
_entity_poly.pdbx_strand_id
1 'polypeptide(L)'
;VTRYTDHDQIAIAALDIAEQVRERGPLELYRSLTAQCARDPERMAQIIMCLAVWLDPATSTLQLGRRAEAATASRVKRVGAAS
;
A
#
# COMPACT_ATOMS: atom_id res chain seq x y z
N VAL A 1 4.49 24.32 -3.81
CA VAL A 1 3.76 23.44 -4.65
C VAL A 1 2.49 23.00 -3.94
N THR A 2 1.36 23.31 -4.53
CA THR A 2 0.07 23.16 -3.86
C THR A 2 -0.35 21.71 -3.67
N ARG A 3 0.10 20.80 -4.51
CA ARG A 3 -0.34 19.41 -4.43
C ARG A 3 0.03 18.73 -3.11
N TYR A 4 1.07 19.20 -2.45
CA TYR A 4 1.49 18.61 -1.18
C TYR A 4 0.73 19.16 0.01
N THR A 5 -0.09 20.18 -0.21
CA THR A 5 -0.91 20.76 0.83
C THR A 5 -2.38 20.39 0.69
N ASP A 6 -2.72 19.67 -0.36
CA ASP A 6 -4.11 19.24 -0.57
C ASP A 6 -4.33 17.91 0.15
N HIS A 7 -4.69 18.02 1.41
CA HIS A 7 -4.86 16.84 2.27
C HIS A 7 -5.98 15.92 1.78
N ASP A 8 -7.03 16.50 1.21
CA ASP A 8 -8.14 15.69 0.71
C ASP A 8 -7.71 14.84 -0.48
N GLN A 9 -6.91 15.42 -1.37
CA GLN A 9 -6.42 14.66 -2.52
C GLN A 9 -5.47 13.54 -2.10
N ILE A 10 -4.64 13.79 -1.11
CA ILE A 10 -3.75 12.76 -0.59
C ILE A 10 -4.55 11.64 0.07
N ALA A 11 -5.59 11.99 0.84
CA ALA A 11 -6.43 10.99 1.47
C ALA A 11 -7.17 10.14 0.44
N ILE A 12 -7.68 10.77 -0.62
CA ILE A 12 -8.37 10.04 -1.69
C ILE A 12 -7.40 9.08 -2.39
N ALA A 13 -6.18 9.54 -2.66
CA ALA A 13 -5.17 8.71 -3.29
C ALA A 13 -4.78 7.52 -2.40
N ALA A 14 -4.66 7.77 -1.10
CA ALA A 14 -4.34 6.71 -0.15
C ALA A 14 -5.46 5.68 -0.08
N LEU A 15 -6.70 6.13 -0.04
CA LEU A 15 -7.85 5.23 -0.02
C LEU A 15 -7.89 4.38 -1.29
N ASP A 16 -7.62 5.00 -2.43
CA ASP A 16 -7.60 4.28 -3.70
C ASP A 16 -6.57 3.16 -3.67
N ILE A 17 -5.39 3.43 -3.14
CA ILE A 17 -4.35 2.40 -3.01
C ILE A 17 -4.82 1.28 -2.10
N ALA A 18 -5.45 1.62 -0.98
CA ALA A 18 -5.96 0.62 -0.04
C ALA A 18 -6.98 -0.29 -0.71
N GLU A 19 -7.81 0.27 -1.58
CA GLU A 19 -8.78 -0.53 -2.32
C GLU A 19 -8.11 -1.40 -3.36
N GLN A 20 -7.12 -0.86 -4.07
CA GLN A 20 -6.40 -1.62 -5.08
C GLN A 20 -5.65 -2.81 -4.50
N VAL A 21 -5.14 -2.68 -3.28
CA VAL A 21 -4.45 -3.78 -2.61
C VAL A 21 -5.35 -5.01 -2.50
N ARG A 22 -6.64 -4.78 -2.37
CA ARG A 22 -7.62 -5.86 -2.22
C ARG A 22 -8.12 -6.41 -3.56
N GLU A 23 -8.05 -5.61 -4.61
CA GLU A 23 -8.68 -5.95 -5.89
C GLU A 23 -7.70 -6.41 -6.95
N ARG A 24 -6.47 -5.91 -6.92
CA ARG A 24 -5.49 -6.17 -7.97
C ARG A 24 -4.49 -7.22 -7.53
N GLY A 25 -3.87 -7.88 -8.53
CA GLY A 25 -2.79 -8.80 -8.24
C GLY A 25 -1.60 -8.09 -7.63
N PRO A 26 -0.93 -8.74 -6.66
CA PRO A 26 0.18 -8.08 -5.95
C PRO A 26 1.32 -7.60 -6.86
N LEU A 27 1.66 -8.38 -7.88
CA LEU A 27 2.75 -7.99 -8.77
C LEU A 27 2.37 -6.77 -9.61
N GLU A 28 1.14 -6.75 -10.11
CA GLU A 28 0.66 -5.64 -10.92
C GLU A 28 0.64 -4.35 -10.09
N LEU A 29 0.13 -4.45 -8.87
CA LEU A 29 0.09 -3.31 -7.98
C LEU A 29 1.50 -2.86 -7.60
N TYR A 30 2.38 -3.80 -7.33
CA TYR A 30 3.77 -3.49 -7.01
C TYR A 30 4.42 -2.67 -8.13
N ARG A 31 4.22 -3.08 -9.37
CA ARG A 31 4.79 -2.37 -10.51
C ARG A 31 4.20 -0.96 -10.63
N SER A 32 2.91 -0.84 -10.43
CA SER A 32 2.23 0.46 -10.48
C SER A 32 2.77 1.40 -9.41
N LEU A 33 2.89 0.91 -8.19
CA LEU A 33 3.36 1.73 -7.07
C LEU A 33 4.83 2.12 -7.24
N THR A 34 5.64 1.19 -7.74
CA THR A 34 7.05 1.48 -8.02
C THR A 34 7.18 2.61 -9.02
N ALA A 35 6.38 2.57 -10.09
CA ALA A 35 6.40 3.63 -11.10
C ALA A 35 5.96 4.96 -10.50
N GLN A 36 4.95 4.95 -9.64
CA GLN A 36 4.50 6.18 -8.99
C GLN A 36 5.54 6.74 -8.05
N CYS A 37 6.22 5.89 -7.31
CA CYS A 37 7.29 6.33 -6.41
C CYS A 37 8.43 6.97 -7.19
N ALA A 38 8.78 6.41 -8.34
CA ALA A 38 9.84 6.98 -9.17
C ALA A 38 9.44 8.33 -9.76
N ARG A 39 8.16 8.48 -10.10
CA ARG A 39 7.66 9.69 -10.74
C ARG A 39 7.49 10.84 -9.76
N ASP A 40 6.99 10.56 -8.56
CA ASP A 40 6.68 11.61 -7.59
C ASP A 40 6.87 11.07 -6.17
N PRO A 41 8.13 10.98 -5.72
CA PRO A 41 8.42 10.39 -4.41
C PRO A 41 7.84 11.19 -3.25
N GLU A 42 7.75 12.50 -3.37
CA GLU A 42 7.23 13.31 -2.27
C GLU A 42 5.73 13.08 -2.06
N ARG A 43 5.00 13.00 -3.16
CA ARG A 43 3.58 12.69 -3.08
C ARG A 43 3.36 11.30 -2.49
N MET A 44 4.16 10.34 -2.91
CA MET A 44 4.05 8.98 -2.39
C MET A 44 4.41 8.91 -0.91
N ALA A 45 5.39 9.71 -0.47
CA ALA A 45 5.72 9.77 0.94
C ALA A 45 4.52 10.25 1.76
N GLN A 46 3.81 11.26 1.28
CA GLN A 46 2.63 11.74 1.98
C GLN A 46 1.52 10.69 2.02
N ILE A 47 1.34 9.97 0.92
CA ILE A 47 0.36 8.89 0.88
C ILE A 47 0.72 7.80 1.88
N ILE A 48 1.98 7.43 1.96
CA ILE A 48 2.44 6.42 2.91
C ILE A 48 2.18 6.87 4.34
N MET A 49 2.48 8.12 4.64
CA MET A 49 2.22 8.66 5.97
C MET A 49 0.74 8.66 6.31
N CYS A 50 -0.10 8.97 5.35
CA CYS A 50 -1.55 8.94 5.53
C CYS A 50 -2.02 7.52 5.84
N LEU A 51 -1.54 6.55 5.07
CA LEU A 51 -1.89 5.14 5.30
C LEU A 51 -1.42 4.68 6.67
N ALA A 52 -0.23 5.11 7.08
CA ALA A 52 0.32 4.75 8.38
C ALA A 52 -0.53 5.30 9.52
N VAL A 53 -1.06 6.51 9.35
CA VAL A 53 -1.94 7.11 10.38
C VAL A 53 -3.21 6.28 10.55
N TRP A 54 -3.69 5.65 9.49
CA TRP A 54 -4.90 4.83 9.56
C TRP A 54 -4.67 3.50 10.27
N LEU A 55 -3.43 3.10 10.46
CA LEU A 55 -3.13 1.89 11.21
C LEU A 55 -3.23 2.15 12.71
N ASP A 56 -3.72 1.16 13.42
CA ASP A 56 -3.74 1.21 14.88
C ASP A 56 -2.35 0.82 15.40
N PRO A 57 -1.61 1.74 16.02
CA PRO A 57 -0.28 1.41 16.52
C PRO A 57 -0.28 0.38 17.64
N ALA A 58 -1.45 0.13 18.25
CA ALA A 58 -1.57 -0.92 19.25
C ALA A 58 -1.76 -2.30 18.65
N THR A 59 -1.90 -2.40 17.32
CA THR A 59 -2.02 -3.69 16.65
C THR A 59 -0.73 -4.48 16.84
N SER A 60 -0.87 -5.76 17.19
CA SER A 60 0.29 -6.59 17.45
C SER A 60 1.12 -6.80 16.19
N THR A 61 2.44 -6.98 16.39
CA THR A 61 3.36 -7.26 15.29
C THR A 61 2.93 -8.50 14.52
N LEU A 62 2.41 -9.49 15.22
CA LEU A 62 1.94 -10.71 14.58
C LEU A 62 0.78 -10.42 13.61
N GLN A 63 -0.18 -9.61 14.03
CA GLN A 63 -1.29 -9.25 13.16
C GLN A 63 -0.83 -8.42 11.97
N LEU A 64 0.08 -7.50 12.20
CA LEU A 64 0.64 -6.69 11.12
C LEU A 64 1.38 -7.57 10.11
N GLY A 65 2.13 -8.54 10.59
CA GLY A 65 2.80 -9.50 9.73
C GLY A 65 1.83 -10.29 8.88
N ARG A 66 0.73 -10.75 9.49
CA ARG A 66 -0.31 -11.48 8.75
C ARG A 66 -0.97 -10.62 7.70
N ARG A 67 -1.20 -9.35 7.99
CA ARG A 67 -1.78 -8.43 7.01
C ARG A 67 -0.84 -8.19 5.85
N ALA A 68 0.44 -8.03 6.14
CA ALA A 68 1.45 -7.85 5.09
C ALA A 68 1.54 -9.08 4.22
N GLU A 69 1.51 -10.27 4.82
CA GLU A 69 1.53 -11.51 4.09
C GLU A 69 0.31 -11.63 3.19
N ALA A 70 -0.87 -11.29 3.71
CA ALA A 70 -2.10 -11.34 2.92
C ALA A 70 -2.03 -10.45 1.69
N ALA A 71 -1.40 -9.28 1.82
CA ALA A 71 -1.29 -8.34 0.70
C ALA A 71 -0.41 -8.86 -0.43
N THR A 72 0.54 -9.74 -0.13
CA THR A 72 1.47 -10.28 -1.11
C THR A 72 1.33 -11.78 -1.32
N ALA A 73 0.51 -12.43 -0.51
CA ALA A 73 0.51 -13.88 -0.37
C ALA A 73 0.00 -14.63 -1.59
N SER A 74 -0.83 -13.98 -2.42
CA SER A 74 -1.39 -14.69 -3.56
C SER A 74 -0.29 -15.26 -4.45
N ARG A 75 0.79 -14.51 -4.62
CA ARG A 75 1.93 -14.97 -5.40
C ARG A 75 2.78 -15.96 -4.61
N VAL A 76 3.05 -15.61 -3.36
CA VAL A 76 3.89 -16.45 -2.51
C VAL A 76 3.21 -17.78 -2.22
N LYS A 77 1.92 -17.77 -1.96
CA LYS A 77 1.18 -18.99 -1.70
C LYS A 77 1.18 -19.95 -2.88
N ARG A 78 1.07 -19.42 -4.09
CA ARG A 78 1.10 -20.28 -5.26
C ARG A 78 2.45 -20.99 -5.36
N VAL A 79 3.53 -20.31 -5.08
CA VAL A 79 4.84 -20.91 -5.07
C VAL A 79 4.93 -21.97 -3.96
N GLY A 80 4.46 -21.62 -2.79
CA GLY A 80 4.45 -22.52 -1.66
C GLY A 80 3.59 -23.76 -1.89
N ALA A 81 2.41 -23.54 -2.48
CA ALA A 81 1.49 -24.63 -2.78
C ALA A 81 2.05 -25.57 -3.83
N ALA A 82 2.86 -25.05 -4.75
CA ALA A 82 3.50 -25.87 -5.76
C ALA A 82 4.61 -26.74 -5.20
N SER A 83 5.10 -26.37 -4.07
CA SER A 83 6.13 -27.16 -3.40
C SER A 83 5.53 -28.09 -2.37
#